data_6289aca2c8bafb468f5a8c572567fb0e
#
_entry.id   6289aca2c8bafb468f5a8c572567fb0e
#
_cell.length_a   1.000
_cell.length_b   1.000
_cell.length_c   1.000
_cell.angle_alpha   90.00
_cell.angle_beta   90.00
_cell.angle_gamma   90.00
#
_symmetry.space_group_name_H-M   'P 1'
#
loop_
_entity.id
_entity.type
_entity.pdbx_description
1 polymer ?
#
loop_
_entity_poly.entity_id
_entity_poly.type
_entity_poly.pdbx_seq_one_letter_code
_entity_poly.pdbx_strand_id
1 'polypeptide(L)'
;TKNTANILMKNFMDFSAGSVLYWILGFSVMFGAGSFLGWGGLGIGGVENPCGNLPKECYFIFQTVFCATAATIVSGAMAERTKFSMYLVYSLVISALIYPIQGHWSWGGGWLSELGFHDFAGSAVVHSCGGFIALAGAIVLGPRLGKYTKNADGSIRTHAIPGHNLALAALGVWILWMGWFGFNPGSTVAASGAVDADCYGGGILDNMSAMSHIFVTTNIAAAVGGIIALIYTWLAYGKPSLSMVCNGILAGLVGITAGCDCVPIWAAALIGAIASAVMCFFVKFFDTRLHIDDPVGAVSVHGMAGFVGTILTGVFAYSECGYSVLTQLIGEVTIAGWSFGCGLIMFLLIKKIHGLRVDSRIEEEGLDVYEHGESAYN
;
A
#
# COMPACT_ATOMS: atom_id res chain seq x y z
N THR A 1 15.48 10.40 15.12
CA THR A 1 15.08 10.93 16.43
C THR A 1 14.34 12.26 16.35
N LYS A 2 14.73 13.14 15.44
CA LYS A 2 14.23 14.52 15.29
C LYS A 2 12.86 14.64 14.58
N ASN A 3 12.31 13.54 14.07
CA ASN A 3 11.05 13.49 13.31
C ASN A 3 10.10 12.39 13.83
N THR A 4 10.35 11.85 15.02
CA THR A 4 9.59 10.70 15.54
C THR A 4 8.18 11.09 15.96
N ALA A 5 8.00 12.19 16.68
CA ALA A 5 6.68 12.71 17.05
C ALA A 5 5.87 13.07 15.81
N ASN A 6 6.51 13.70 14.81
CA ASN A 6 5.87 14.02 13.54
C ASN A 6 5.35 12.78 12.81
N ILE A 7 6.15 11.70 12.74
CA ILE A 7 5.72 10.45 12.09
C ILE A 7 4.58 9.78 12.85
N LEU A 8 4.67 9.70 14.18
CA LEU A 8 3.60 9.13 14.99
C LEU A 8 2.29 9.94 14.86
N MET A 9 2.38 11.27 14.91
CA MET A 9 1.22 12.15 14.72
C MET A 9 0.59 11.95 13.33
N LYS A 10 1.40 11.83 12.28
CA LYS A 10 0.91 11.52 10.93
C LYS A 10 0.11 10.22 10.92
N ASN A 11 0.63 9.15 11.50
CA ASN A 11 -0.04 7.84 11.52
C ASN A 11 -1.37 7.89 12.30
N PHE A 12 -1.40 8.59 13.46
CA PHE A 12 -2.66 8.79 14.18
C PHE A 12 -3.67 9.60 13.38
N MET A 13 -3.23 10.63 12.66
CA MET A 13 -4.12 11.46 11.89
C MET A 13 -4.62 10.81 10.60
N ASP A 14 -3.83 9.97 9.94
CA ASP A 14 -4.31 9.17 8.82
C ASP A 14 -5.49 8.31 9.23
N PHE A 15 -5.36 7.61 10.35
CA PHE A 15 -6.45 6.77 10.82
C PHE A 15 -7.63 7.60 11.33
N SER A 16 -7.39 8.63 12.13
CA SER A 16 -8.46 9.42 12.76
C SER A 16 -9.24 10.27 11.75
N ALA A 17 -8.52 11.13 11.03
CA ALA A 17 -9.14 12.03 10.05
C ALA A 17 -9.62 11.28 8.81
N GLY A 18 -8.84 10.27 8.36
CA GLY A 18 -9.22 9.38 7.27
C GLY A 18 -10.50 8.62 7.58
N SER A 19 -10.65 8.07 8.79
CA SER A 19 -11.88 7.36 9.22
C SER A 19 -13.11 8.28 9.18
N VAL A 20 -12.97 9.49 9.69
CA VAL A 20 -14.09 10.46 9.70
C VAL A 20 -14.50 10.82 8.28
N LEU A 21 -13.54 11.12 7.40
CA LEU A 21 -13.87 11.54 6.05
C LEU A 21 -14.33 10.35 5.18
N TYR A 22 -13.79 9.18 5.40
CA TYR A 22 -14.28 7.96 4.76
C TYR A 22 -15.70 7.62 5.21
N TRP A 23 -16.03 7.83 6.50
CA TRP A 23 -17.41 7.70 6.98
C TRP A 23 -18.36 8.71 6.33
N ILE A 24 -17.97 9.99 6.25
CA ILE A 24 -18.85 11.04 5.72
C ILE A 24 -19.08 10.86 4.22
N LEU A 25 -18.03 10.54 3.46
CA LEU A 25 -18.03 10.60 1.99
C LEU A 25 -17.48 9.33 1.34
N GLY A 26 -16.30 8.86 1.75
CA GLY A 26 -15.53 7.84 1.03
C GLY A 26 -16.28 6.53 0.87
N PHE A 27 -16.94 6.03 1.91
CA PHE A 27 -17.70 4.78 1.85
C PHE A 27 -18.87 4.87 0.85
N SER A 28 -19.57 6.00 0.81
CA SER A 28 -20.64 6.23 -0.16
C SER A 28 -20.13 6.31 -1.60
N VAL A 29 -18.98 6.95 -1.81
CA VAL A 29 -18.34 7.02 -3.13
C VAL A 29 -17.85 5.65 -3.58
N MET A 30 -17.41 4.80 -2.65
CA MET A 30 -16.88 3.49 -2.96
C MET A 30 -17.95 2.42 -3.18
N PHE A 31 -18.99 2.42 -2.34
CA PHE A 31 -19.99 1.34 -2.31
C PHE A 31 -21.42 1.79 -2.62
N GLY A 32 -21.64 3.05 -2.92
CA GLY A 32 -22.93 3.53 -3.40
C GLY A 32 -23.21 3.11 -4.85
N ALA A 33 -24.44 3.30 -5.31
CA ALA A 33 -24.83 3.03 -6.67
C ALA A 33 -24.21 4.03 -7.66
N GLY A 34 -23.72 3.54 -8.80
CA GLY A 34 -23.11 4.35 -9.86
C GLY A 34 -22.24 3.53 -10.79
N SER A 35 -21.79 4.10 -11.90
CA SER A 35 -20.92 3.41 -12.87
C SER A 35 -19.43 3.77 -12.72
N PHE A 36 -19.12 5.07 -12.58
CA PHE A 36 -17.75 5.55 -12.44
C PHE A 36 -17.36 5.80 -10.97
N LEU A 37 -18.30 6.30 -10.18
CA LEU A 37 -18.23 6.44 -8.73
C LEU A 37 -19.59 6.13 -8.15
N GLY A 38 -19.62 5.60 -6.93
CA GLY A 38 -20.86 5.35 -6.22
C GLY A 38 -21.38 6.61 -5.53
N TRP A 39 -22.67 6.63 -5.26
CA TRP A 39 -23.28 7.62 -4.41
C TRP A 39 -24.51 7.07 -3.69
N GLY A 40 -24.52 7.12 -2.38
CA GLY A 40 -25.64 6.74 -1.51
C GLY A 40 -26.00 7.83 -0.48
N GLY A 41 -25.57 9.08 -0.71
CA GLY A 41 -25.71 10.17 0.25
C GLY A 41 -24.55 10.29 1.23
N LEU A 42 -24.61 11.21 2.17
CA LEU A 42 -23.57 11.36 3.20
C LEU A 42 -23.69 10.27 4.27
N GLY A 43 -22.55 9.80 4.75
CA GLY A 43 -22.48 8.71 5.72
C GLY A 43 -22.77 7.35 5.10
N ILE A 44 -22.98 6.35 5.94
CA ILE A 44 -23.19 4.95 5.51
C ILE A 44 -24.67 4.59 5.35
N GLY A 45 -25.58 5.48 5.77
CA GLY A 45 -27.02 5.18 5.89
C GLY A 45 -27.69 4.82 4.57
N GLY A 46 -27.41 5.56 3.51
CA GLY A 46 -28.03 5.38 2.20
C GLY A 46 -27.32 4.39 1.28
N VAL A 47 -26.22 3.79 1.72
CA VAL A 47 -25.53 2.71 0.99
C VAL A 47 -26.19 1.38 1.35
N GLU A 48 -26.58 0.56 0.36
CA GLU A 48 -26.98 -0.82 0.61
C GLU A 48 -25.83 -1.59 1.25
N ASN A 49 -26.14 -2.66 2.00
CA ASN A 49 -25.08 -3.48 2.61
C ASN A 49 -24.29 -4.19 1.51
N PRO A 50 -23.01 -3.81 1.25
CA PRO A 50 -22.23 -4.42 0.17
C PRO A 50 -21.84 -5.87 0.46
N CYS A 51 -21.96 -6.29 1.73
CA CYS A 51 -21.60 -7.63 2.18
C CYS A 51 -22.80 -8.27 2.91
N GLY A 52 -23.52 -9.14 2.23
CA GLY A 52 -24.70 -9.81 2.79
C GLY A 52 -24.44 -10.69 4.02
N ASN A 53 -23.18 -11.08 4.26
CA ASN A 53 -22.80 -11.99 5.34
C ASN A 53 -22.47 -11.26 6.66
N LEU A 54 -22.25 -9.94 6.63
CA LEU A 54 -21.88 -9.13 7.78
C LEU A 54 -22.83 -7.93 7.95
N PRO A 55 -23.02 -7.44 9.18
CA PRO A 55 -23.60 -6.12 9.41
C PRO A 55 -22.84 -5.04 8.64
N LYS A 56 -23.56 -4.08 8.07
CA LYS A 56 -22.95 -2.99 7.27
C LYS A 56 -21.88 -2.22 8.04
N GLU A 57 -22.09 -1.98 9.32
CA GLU A 57 -21.12 -1.29 10.18
C GLU A 57 -19.81 -2.09 10.36
N CYS A 58 -19.91 -3.41 10.41
CA CYS A 58 -18.72 -4.29 10.45
C CYS A 58 -17.94 -4.22 9.14
N TYR A 59 -18.64 -4.25 8.01
CA TYR A 59 -18.00 -4.08 6.70
C TYR A 59 -17.43 -2.67 6.53
N PHE A 60 -18.12 -1.64 7.01
CA PHE A 60 -17.63 -0.26 6.99
C PHE A 60 -16.31 -0.10 7.74
N ILE A 61 -16.20 -0.57 8.99
CA ILE A 61 -14.93 -0.43 9.73
C ILE A 61 -13.81 -1.25 9.08
N PHE A 62 -14.13 -2.42 8.54
CA PHE A 62 -13.19 -3.23 7.78
C PHE A 62 -12.65 -2.45 6.57
N GLN A 63 -13.50 -1.84 5.77
CA GLN A 63 -13.09 -1.04 4.61
C GLN A 63 -12.39 0.28 4.99
N THR A 64 -12.69 0.84 6.16
CA THR A 64 -12.02 2.04 6.68
C THR A 64 -10.53 1.82 6.87
N VAL A 65 -10.11 0.66 7.40
CA VAL A 65 -8.69 0.37 7.62
C VAL A 65 -7.91 0.20 6.31
N PHE A 66 -8.54 -0.26 5.25
CA PHE A 66 -7.95 -0.32 3.91
C PHE A 66 -7.73 1.07 3.32
N CYS A 67 -8.71 1.96 3.45
CA CYS A 67 -8.59 3.36 3.03
C CYS A 67 -7.44 4.06 3.78
N ALA A 68 -7.39 3.92 5.10
CA ALA A 68 -6.31 4.47 5.91
C ALA A 68 -4.94 3.89 5.51
N THR A 69 -4.88 2.60 5.18
CA THR A 69 -3.65 1.96 4.70
C THR A 69 -3.15 2.58 3.40
N ALA A 70 -4.02 2.82 2.42
CA ALA A 70 -3.63 3.46 1.16
C ALA A 70 -3.07 4.88 1.39
N ALA A 71 -3.67 5.66 2.29
CA ALA A 71 -3.19 7.01 2.63
C ALA A 71 -1.86 6.98 3.38
N THR A 72 -1.69 6.07 4.35
CA THR A 72 -0.47 6.01 5.18
C THR A 72 0.76 5.53 4.39
N ILE A 73 0.59 4.72 3.33
CA ILE A 73 1.69 4.33 2.43
C ILE A 73 2.41 5.56 1.88
N VAL A 74 1.67 6.59 1.51
CA VAL A 74 2.21 7.83 0.95
C VAL A 74 3.09 8.57 1.96
N SER A 75 2.75 8.48 3.25
CA SER A 75 3.53 9.08 4.35
C SER A 75 5.00 8.65 4.34
N GLY A 76 5.27 7.38 4.06
CA GLY A 76 6.63 6.82 4.02
C GLY A 76 7.55 7.51 3.00
N ALA A 77 7.07 7.70 1.78
CA ALA A 77 7.81 8.36 0.71
C ALA A 77 7.99 9.87 0.94
N MET A 78 7.11 10.48 1.74
CA MET A 78 7.06 11.92 2.01
C MET A 78 7.74 12.30 3.34
N ALA A 79 8.30 11.33 4.07
CA ALA A 79 8.83 11.50 5.41
C ALA A 79 9.97 12.54 5.48
N GLU A 80 10.10 13.16 6.67
CA GLU A 80 11.19 14.05 7.10
C GLU A 80 11.20 15.46 6.50
N ARG A 81 10.41 15.77 5.44
CA ARG A 81 10.49 17.04 4.73
C ARG A 81 9.15 17.66 4.32
N THR A 82 8.03 16.99 4.62
CA THR A 82 6.68 17.47 4.27
C THR A 82 6.08 18.25 5.43
N LYS A 83 5.50 19.42 5.16
CA LYS A 83 4.71 20.17 6.14
C LYS A 83 3.58 19.32 6.68
N PHE A 84 3.38 19.31 8.00
CA PHE A 84 2.34 18.50 8.63
C PHE A 84 0.92 18.89 8.18
N SER A 85 0.65 20.18 8.06
CA SER A 85 -0.64 20.67 7.56
C SER A 85 -0.96 20.16 6.14
N MET A 86 0.04 20.10 5.26
CA MET A 86 -0.15 19.60 3.89
C MET A 86 -0.29 18.08 3.85
N TYR A 87 0.32 17.40 4.81
CA TYR A 87 0.08 15.99 5.04
C TYR A 87 -1.40 15.70 5.31
N LEU A 88 -2.02 16.44 6.22
CA LEU A 88 -3.45 16.30 6.49
C LEU A 88 -4.30 16.52 5.24
N VAL A 89 -4.00 17.58 4.47
CA VAL A 89 -4.74 17.91 3.25
C VAL A 89 -4.70 16.75 2.25
N TYR A 90 -3.53 16.21 1.93
CA TYR A 90 -3.46 15.16 0.94
C TYR A 90 -4.05 13.82 1.44
N SER A 91 -3.88 13.50 2.72
CA SER A 91 -4.49 12.32 3.32
C SER A 91 -6.02 12.36 3.23
N LEU A 92 -6.63 13.53 3.52
CA LEU A 92 -8.07 13.73 3.37
C LEU A 92 -8.55 13.57 1.92
N VAL A 93 -7.81 14.14 0.95
CA VAL A 93 -8.15 14.00 -0.49
C VAL A 93 -8.05 12.54 -0.96
N ILE A 94 -7.01 11.82 -0.50
CA ILE A 94 -6.87 10.38 -0.81
C ILE A 94 -8.05 9.61 -0.26
N SER A 95 -8.39 9.81 1.02
CA SER A 95 -9.45 9.07 1.72
C SER A 95 -10.86 9.38 1.23
N ALA A 96 -11.09 10.60 0.73
CA ALA A 96 -12.40 11.02 0.27
C ALA A 96 -12.67 10.74 -1.21
N LEU A 97 -11.65 10.81 -2.06
CA LEU A 97 -11.82 10.84 -3.52
C LEU A 97 -10.94 9.83 -4.24
N ILE A 98 -9.59 9.93 -4.12
CA ILE A 98 -8.70 9.17 -4.99
C ILE A 98 -8.86 7.67 -4.76
N TYR A 99 -8.79 7.23 -3.51
CA TYR A 99 -8.94 5.83 -3.12
C TYR A 99 -10.38 5.31 -3.35
N PRO A 100 -11.45 5.98 -2.87
CA PRO A 100 -12.80 5.45 -3.02
C PRO A 100 -13.27 5.32 -4.47
N ILE A 101 -12.90 6.24 -5.35
CA ILE A 101 -13.31 6.19 -6.76
C ILE A 101 -12.73 4.95 -7.45
N GLN A 102 -11.43 4.71 -7.35
CA GLN A 102 -10.84 3.51 -7.96
C GLN A 102 -11.24 2.23 -7.23
N GLY A 103 -11.48 2.30 -5.91
CA GLY A 103 -12.02 1.19 -5.15
C GLY A 103 -13.44 0.80 -5.59
N HIS A 104 -14.26 1.77 -6.01
CA HIS A 104 -15.57 1.51 -6.60
C HIS A 104 -15.47 0.67 -7.88
N TRP A 105 -14.48 0.94 -8.74
CA TRP A 105 -14.33 0.20 -9.99
C TRP A 105 -14.12 -1.31 -9.79
N SER A 106 -13.46 -1.69 -8.70
CA SER A 106 -13.18 -3.10 -8.36
C SER A 106 -14.16 -3.62 -7.31
N TRP A 107 -14.08 -3.14 -6.08
CA TRP A 107 -14.83 -3.68 -4.94
C TRP A 107 -16.24 -3.14 -4.80
N GLY A 108 -16.52 -1.97 -5.40
CA GLY A 108 -17.84 -1.34 -5.40
C GLY A 108 -18.76 -1.82 -6.52
N GLY A 109 -18.38 -2.86 -7.28
CA GLY A 109 -19.17 -3.39 -8.39
C GLY A 109 -19.11 -2.55 -9.66
N GLY A 110 -18.09 -1.69 -9.81
CA GLY A 110 -17.89 -0.88 -11.01
C GLY A 110 -17.29 -1.65 -12.18
N TRP A 111 -16.89 -0.94 -13.22
CA TRP A 111 -16.53 -1.49 -14.52
C TRP A 111 -15.33 -2.46 -14.53
N LEU A 112 -14.39 -2.35 -13.61
CA LEU A 112 -13.31 -3.33 -13.49
C LEU A 112 -13.81 -4.68 -12.96
N SER A 113 -14.75 -4.65 -12.01
CA SER A 113 -15.44 -5.85 -11.54
C SER A 113 -16.21 -6.52 -12.66
N GLU A 114 -16.96 -5.75 -13.46
CA GLU A 114 -17.69 -6.25 -14.63
C GLU A 114 -16.75 -6.84 -15.70
N LEU A 115 -15.52 -6.32 -15.82
CA LEU A 115 -14.49 -6.86 -16.72
C LEU A 115 -13.90 -8.18 -16.22
N GLY A 116 -14.16 -8.58 -14.96
CA GLY A 116 -13.60 -9.77 -14.32
C GLY A 116 -12.22 -9.51 -13.68
N PHE A 117 -11.88 -8.27 -13.36
CA PHE A 117 -10.69 -7.95 -12.60
C PHE A 117 -10.81 -8.46 -11.16
N HIS A 118 -9.79 -9.18 -10.70
CA HIS A 118 -9.74 -9.76 -9.37
C HIS A 118 -8.60 -9.15 -8.54
N ASP A 119 -8.95 -8.62 -7.40
CA ASP A 119 -8.02 -8.20 -6.36
C ASP A 119 -8.66 -8.48 -5.00
N PHE A 120 -8.34 -9.66 -4.45
CA PHE A 120 -9.05 -10.19 -3.27
C PHE A 120 -8.95 -9.26 -2.07
N ALA A 121 -7.74 -8.85 -1.72
CA ALA A 121 -7.52 -8.04 -0.53
C ALA A 121 -6.74 -6.74 -0.79
N GLY A 122 -6.36 -6.39 -2.03
CA GLY A 122 -5.89 -5.04 -2.35
C GLY A 122 -4.43 -4.89 -2.74
N SER A 123 -3.81 -5.84 -3.47
CA SER A 123 -2.48 -5.57 -4.07
C SER A 123 -2.53 -4.33 -4.96
N ALA A 124 -3.59 -4.20 -5.79
CA ALA A 124 -3.82 -3.02 -6.63
C ALA A 124 -4.57 -1.93 -5.87
N VAL A 125 -5.79 -2.23 -5.40
CA VAL A 125 -6.74 -1.27 -4.83
C VAL A 125 -6.15 -0.50 -3.64
N VAL A 126 -5.32 -1.14 -2.82
CA VAL A 126 -4.71 -0.52 -1.63
C VAL A 126 -3.25 -0.18 -1.89
N HIS A 127 -2.44 -1.21 -2.21
CA HIS A 127 -0.98 -1.07 -2.20
C HIS A 127 -0.45 -0.36 -3.43
N SER A 128 -0.85 -0.73 -4.64
CA SER A 128 -0.47 0.02 -5.84
C SER A 128 -1.04 1.43 -5.81
N CYS A 129 -2.28 1.61 -5.39
CA CYS A 129 -2.86 2.93 -5.20
C CYS A 129 -1.97 3.81 -4.31
N GLY A 130 -1.70 3.40 -3.08
CA GLY A 130 -0.84 4.14 -2.16
C GLY A 130 0.59 4.33 -2.71
N GLY A 131 1.18 3.29 -3.30
CA GLY A 131 2.53 3.29 -3.84
C GLY A 131 2.73 4.24 -5.04
N PHE A 132 1.76 4.32 -5.95
CA PHE A 132 1.85 5.25 -7.10
C PHE A 132 1.51 6.68 -6.72
N ILE A 133 0.62 6.93 -5.75
CA ILE A 133 0.46 8.27 -5.16
C ILE A 133 1.77 8.69 -4.46
N ALA A 134 2.41 7.77 -3.72
CA ALA A 134 3.70 7.99 -3.06
C ALA A 134 4.81 8.35 -4.06
N LEU A 135 4.85 7.68 -5.22
CA LEU A 135 5.78 7.99 -6.30
C LEU A 135 5.59 9.42 -6.81
N ALA A 136 4.34 9.82 -7.09
CA ALA A 136 4.01 11.18 -7.50
C ALA A 136 4.44 12.21 -6.44
N GLY A 137 4.17 11.92 -5.17
CA GLY A 137 4.57 12.76 -4.05
C GLY A 137 6.08 12.91 -3.91
N ALA A 138 6.83 11.81 -3.98
CA ALA A 138 8.29 11.83 -3.91
C ALA A 138 8.92 12.67 -5.04
N ILE A 139 8.38 12.57 -6.27
CA ILE A 139 8.83 13.35 -7.42
C ILE A 139 8.57 14.86 -7.21
N VAL A 140 7.36 15.25 -6.78
CA VAL A 140 6.98 16.65 -6.61
C VAL A 140 7.68 17.32 -5.42
N LEU A 141 7.85 16.57 -4.33
CA LEU A 141 8.50 17.04 -3.09
C LEU A 141 10.02 17.18 -3.26
N GLY A 142 10.63 16.28 -4.01
CA GLY A 142 12.07 16.19 -4.19
C GLY A 142 12.79 15.44 -3.05
N PRO A 143 14.10 15.19 -3.20
CA PRO A 143 14.87 14.41 -2.23
C PRO A 143 15.14 15.18 -0.93
N ARG A 144 15.43 14.43 0.14
CA ARG A 144 15.91 14.97 1.43
C ARG A 144 17.24 15.69 1.24
N LEU A 145 17.50 16.66 2.10
CA LEU A 145 18.78 17.38 2.13
C LEU A 145 19.94 16.40 2.30
N GLY A 146 20.98 16.59 1.50
CA GLY A 146 22.17 15.73 1.52
C GLY A 146 22.01 14.32 0.93
N LYS A 147 20.82 13.94 0.45
CA LYS A 147 20.60 12.62 -0.16
C LYS A 147 21.39 12.40 -1.44
N TYR A 148 21.49 13.43 -2.27
CA TYR A 148 22.24 13.41 -3.53
C TYR A 148 23.19 14.59 -3.59
N THR A 149 24.44 14.35 -4.03
CA THR A 149 25.42 15.41 -4.29
C THR A 149 25.99 15.24 -5.69
N LYS A 150 26.21 16.39 -6.37
CA LYS A 150 26.83 16.40 -7.70
C LYS A 150 28.34 16.50 -7.54
N ASN A 151 29.07 15.55 -8.12
CA ASN A 151 30.51 15.57 -8.18
C ASN A 151 31.02 16.57 -9.23
N ALA A 152 32.31 16.88 -9.20
CA ALA A 152 32.95 17.80 -10.16
C ALA A 152 32.88 17.29 -11.63
N ASP A 153 32.82 15.98 -11.82
CA ASP A 153 32.67 15.34 -13.15
C ASP A 153 31.21 15.29 -13.66
N GLY A 154 30.28 15.86 -12.89
CA GLY A 154 28.85 15.88 -13.21
C GLY A 154 28.06 14.64 -12.78
N SER A 155 28.72 13.57 -12.29
CA SER A 155 28.05 12.39 -11.75
C SER A 155 27.32 12.72 -10.44
N ILE A 156 26.26 11.95 -10.15
CA ILE A 156 25.49 12.11 -8.91
C ILE A 156 25.91 11.00 -7.94
N ARG A 157 26.33 11.41 -6.76
CA ARG A 157 26.61 10.52 -5.64
C ARG A 157 25.37 10.42 -4.73
N THR A 158 24.96 9.21 -4.46
CA THR A 158 23.88 8.87 -3.53
C THR A 158 24.45 8.65 -2.13
N HIS A 159 23.82 9.23 -1.11
CA HIS A 159 24.19 9.05 0.30
C HIS A 159 23.11 8.26 1.03
N ALA A 160 23.54 7.31 1.88
CA ALA A 160 22.63 6.61 2.77
C ALA A 160 22.21 7.54 3.92
N ILE A 161 20.92 7.59 4.20
CA ILE A 161 20.35 8.25 5.38
C ILE A 161 19.72 7.14 6.22
N PRO A 162 20.45 6.60 7.22
CA PRO A 162 19.96 5.47 8.01
C PRO A 162 18.79 5.88 8.92
N GLY A 163 17.85 4.95 9.12
CA GLY A 163 16.81 5.10 10.14
C GLY A 163 17.41 5.10 11.54
N HIS A 164 16.75 5.75 12.48
CA HIS A 164 17.28 5.92 13.84
C HIS A 164 17.15 4.67 14.72
N ASN A 165 16.20 3.77 14.41
CA ASN A 165 15.96 2.58 15.23
C ASN A 165 15.45 1.40 14.40
N LEU A 166 16.36 0.49 14.04
CA LEU A 166 16.02 -0.71 13.28
C LEU A 166 15.23 -1.74 14.11
N ALA A 167 15.37 -1.75 15.44
CA ALA A 167 14.60 -2.66 16.29
C ALA A 167 13.11 -2.29 16.28
N LEU A 168 12.79 -1.00 16.38
CA LEU A 168 11.40 -0.53 16.25
C LEU A 168 10.85 -0.76 14.84
N ALA A 169 11.66 -0.60 13.80
CA ALA A 169 11.25 -0.90 12.43
C ALA A 169 10.92 -2.41 12.27
N ALA A 170 11.78 -3.29 12.78
CA ALA A 170 11.52 -4.73 12.77
C ALA A 170 10.28 -5.12 13.59
N LEU A 171 10.08 -4.50 14.75
CA LEU A 171 8.86 -4.69 15.55
C LEU A 171 7.61 -4.26 14.76
N GLY A 172 7.68 -3.12 14.06
CA GLY A 172 6.60 -2.67 13.18
C GLY A 172 6.26 -3.69 12.08
N VAL A 173 7.27 -4.31 11.47
CA VAL A 173 7.05 -5.36 10.47
C VAL A 173 6.42 -6.62 11.08
N TRP A 174 6.79 -7.02 12.29
CA TRP A 174 6.13 -8.13 13.00
C TRP A 174 4.65 -7.82 13.28
N ILE A 175 4.34 -6.60 13.72
CA ILE A 175 2.95 -6.17 13.95
C ILE A 175 2.18 -6.16 12.62
N LEU A 176 2.78 -5.68 11.53
CA LEU A 176 2.18 -5.70 10.20
C LEU A 176 1.95 -7.13 9.69
N TRP A 177 2.90 -8.05 9.87
CA TRP A 177 2.73 -9.45 9.48
C TRP A 177 1.58 -10.11 10.24
N MET A 178 1.52 -9.90 11.56
CA MET A 178 0.40 -10.37 12.38
C MET A 178 -0.94 -9.73 11.92
N GLY A 179 -0.95 -8.42 11.66
CA GLY A 179 -2.11 -7.69 11.15
C GLY A 179 -2.56 -8.18 9.77
N TRP A 180 -1.64 -8.70 8.96
CA TRP A 180 -1.97 -9.23 7.63
C TRP A 180 -2.84 -10.49 7.66
N PHE A 181 -2.83 -11.20 8.77
CA PHE A 181 -3.80 -12.28 8.99
C PHE A 181 -5.23 -11.78 9.22
N GLY A 182 -5.40 -10.53 9.65
CA GLY A 182 -6.68 -9.81 9.60
C GLY A 182 -6.95 -9.18 8.22
N PHE A 183 -5.89 -8.83 7.49
CA PHE A 183 -5.98 -8.20 6.16
C PHE A 183 -6.46 -9.20 5.10
N ASN A 184 -5.71 -10.25 4.83
CA ASN A 184 -6.01 -11.23 3.79
C ASN A 184 -7.08 -12.25 4.22
N PRO A 185 -6.90 -13.09 5.25
CA PRO A 185 -7.95 -14.00 5.69
C PRO A 185 -9.24 -13.29 6.12
N GLY A 186 -9.15 -12.10 6.72
CA GLY A 186 -10.32 -11.28 7.05
C GLY A 186 -11.13 -10.81 5.84
N SER A 187 -10.51 -10.73 4.65
CA SER A 187 -11.18 -10.36 3.41
C SER A 187 -12.15 -11.42 2.87
N THR A 188 -12.20 -12.62 3.46
CA THR A 188 -13.31 -13.56 3.24
C THR A 188 -14.65 -12.99 3.66
N VAL A 189 -14.66 -12.02 4.59
CA VAL A 189 -15.82 -11.37 5.20
C VAL A 189 -16.90 -12.35 5.63
N ALA A 190 -16.52 -13.59 5.92
CA ALA A 190 -17.36 -14.67 6.41
C ALA A 190 -16.51 -15.71 7.12
N ALA A 191 -17.01 -16.23 8.27
CA ALA A 191 -16.35 -17.30 9.03
C ALA A 191 -17.07 -18.64 8.91
N SER A 192 -18.26 -18.66 8.33
CA SER A 192 -19.09 -19.87 8.17
C SER A 192 -19.89 -19.81 6.86
N GLY A 193 -20.42 -20.93 6.42
CA GLY A 193 -21.16 -21.07 5.18
C GLY A 193 -20.32 -21.67 4.04
N ALA A 194 -20.98 -22.05 2.97
CA ALA A 194 -20.35 -22.58 1.77
C ALA A 194 -19.67 -21.46 0.98
N VAL A 195 -18.59 -21.78 0.31
CA VAL A 195 -17.95 -20.94 -0.71
C VAL A 195 -18.25 -21.50 -2.10
N ASP A 196 -18.09 -20.65 -3.11
CA ASP A 196 -18.10 -21.11 -4.49
C ASP A 196 -16.82 -21.96 -4.72
N ALA A 197 -16.99 -23.27 -4.81
CA ALA A 197 -15.90 -24.24 -4.92
C ALA A 197 -15.06 -24.05 -6.18
N ASP A 198 -15.61 -23.42 -7.21
CA ASP A 198 -14.91 -23.19 -8.48
C ASP A 198 -13.75 -22.20 -8.33
N CYS A 199 -13.82 -21.29 -7.36
CA CYS A 199 -12.76 -20.30 -7.12
C CYS A 199 -11.60 -20.78 -6.23
N TYR A 200 -11.69 -21.97 -5.61
CA TYR A 200 -10.71 -22.42 -4.61
C TYR A 200 -10.02 -23.75 -4.96
N GLY A 201 -10.04 -24.17 -6.24
CA GLY A 201 -9.30 -25.35 -6.67
C GLY A 201 -9.85 -26.70 -6.16
N GLY A 202 -11.16 -26.84 -6.05
CA GLY A 202 -11.87 -28.12 -5.88
C GLY A 202 -11.73 -28.83 -4.52
N GLY A 203 -10.97 -28.26 -3.58
CA GLY A 203 -10.76 -28.85 -2.24
C GLY A 203 -11.30 -28.00 -1.09
N ILE A 204 -11.74 -26.78 -1.36
CA ILE A 204 -12.20 -25.83 -0.37
C ILE A 204 -13.70 -25.63 -0.55
N LEU A 205 -14.47 -26.14 0.41
CA LEU A 205 -15.93 -26.21 0.32
C LEU A 205 -16.66 -25.27 1.29
N ASP A 206 -15.90 -24.57 2.17
CA ASP A 206 -16.48 -23.69 3.19
C ASP A 206 -15.54 -22.52 3.51
N ASN A 207 -16.11 -21.46 4.08
CA ASN A 207 -15.37 -20.23 4.41
C ASN A 207 -14.23 -20.44 5.40
N MET A 208 -14.33 -21.41 6.33
CA MET A 208 -13.25 -21.70 7.27
C MET A 208 -12.04 -22.31 6.56
N SER A 209 -12.29 -23.23 5.64
CA SER A 209 -11.24 -23.85 4.81
C SER A 209 -10.60 -22.82 3.87
N ALA A 210 -11.40 -21.92 3.26
CA ALA A 210 -10.91 -20.81 2.45
C ALA A 210 -10.01 -19.88 3.27
N MET A 211 -10.47 -19.45 4.42
CA MET A 211 -9.70 -18.60 5.33
C MET A 211 -8.40 -19.29 5.76
N SER A 212 -8.43 -20.59 6.06
CA SER A 212 -7.25 -21.37 6.43
C SER A 212 -6.24 -21.44 5.28
N HIS A 213 -6.69 -21.59 4.04
CA HIS A 213 -5.84 -21.54 2.85
C HIS A 213 -5.16 -20.17 2.73
N ILE A 214 -5.92 -19.08 2.88
CA ILE A 214 -5.41 -17.71 2.78
C ILE A 214 -4.38 -17.41 3.87
N PHE A 215 -4.54 -17.93 5.09
CA PHE A 215 -3.50 -17.85 6.12
C PHE A 215 -2.17 -18.45 5.64
N VAL A 216 -2.22 -19.60 5.02
CA VAL A 216 -1.02 -20.31 4.56
C VAL A 216 -0.37 -19.60 3.37
N THR A 217 -1.12 -19.23 2.35
CA THR A 217 -0.59 -18.52 1.17
C THR A 217 0.03 -17.18 1.56
N THR A 218 -0.63 -16.43 2.45
CA THR A 218 -0.12 -15.17 3.00
C THR A 218 1.19 -15.37 3.75
N ASN A 219 1.24 -16.33 4.67
CA ASN A 219 2.43 -16.61 5.46
C ASN A 219 3.62 -17.08 4.63
N ILE A 220 3.39 -17.98 3.67
CA ILE A 220 4.45 -18.52 2.80
C ILE A 220 5.04 -17.41 1.91
N ALA A 221 4.20 -16.58 1.31
CA ALA A 221 4.68 -15.47 0.48
C ALA A 221 5.54 -14.48 1.29
N ALA A 222 5.13 -14.13 2.51
CA ALA A 222 5.91 -13.28 3.42
C ALA A 222 7.28 -13.89 3.76
N ALA A 223 7.28 -15.16 4.18
CA ALA A 223 8.49 -15.86 4.58
C ALA A 223 9.50 -15.97 3.42
N VAL A 224 9.03 -16.38 2.25
CA VAL A 224 9.87 -16.48 1.04
C VAL A 224 10.36 -15.09 0.61
N GLY A 225 9.51 -14.05 0.67
CA GLY A 225 9.90 -12.68 0.37
C GLY A 225 11.07 -12.20 1.24
N GLY A 226 11.02 -12.48 2.54
CA GLY A 226 12.13 -12.18 3.47
C GLY A 226 13.43 -12.93 3.12
N ILE A 227 13.33 -14.22 2.78
CA ILE A 227 14.46 -15.04 2.38
C ILE A 227 15.12 -14.51 1.09
N ILE A 228 14.32 -14.14 0.09
CA ILE A 228 14.84 -13.58 -1.17
C ILE A 228 15.60 -12.26 -0.93
N ALA A 229 15.06 -11.36 -0.12
CA ALA A 229 15.74 -10.10 0.21
C ALA A 229 17.03 -10.33 1.01
N LEU A 230 17.06 -11.33 1.91
CA LEU A 230 18.26 -11.75 2.62
C LEU A 230 19.34 -12.24 1.65
N ILE A 231 18.99 -13.17 0.76
CA ILE A 231 19.91 -13.73 -0.25
C ILE A 231 20.42 -12.62 -1.18
N TYR A 232 19.51 -11.76 -1.69
CA TYR A 232 19.85 -10.64 -2.56
C TYR A 232 20.89 -9.73 -1.90
N THR A 233 20.63 -9.29 -0.67
CA THR A 233 21.53 -8.35 0.02
C THR A 233 22.86 -9.01 0.40
N TRP A 234 22.83 -10.29 0.74
CA TRP A 234 24.06 -11.04 1.03
C TRP A 234 24.96 -11.15 -0.19
N LEU A 235 24.39 -11.51 -1.33
CA LEU A 235 25.12 -11.62 -2.60
C LEU A 235 25.57 -10.26 -3.14
N ALA A 236 24.71 -9.25 -3.08
CA ALA A 236 24.97 -7.94 -3.67
C ALA A 236 25.91 -7.06 -2.82
N TYR A 237 25.87 -7.20 -1.48
CA TYR A 237 26.60 -6.31 -0.55
C TYR A 237 27.53 -7.05 0.41
N GLY A 238 27.63 -8.36 0.32
CA GLY A 238 28.48 -9.20 1.17
C GLY A 238 27.95 -9.41 2.59
N LYS A 239 26.88 -8.75 2.97
CA LYS A 239 26.21 -8.88 4.29
C LYS A 239 24.70 -8.74 4.14
N PRO A 240 23.91 -9.54 4.88
CA PRO A 240 22.45 -9.39 4.88
C PRO A 240 22.05 -8.08 5.56
N SER A 241 21.01 -7.43 5.02
CA SER A 241 20.46 -6.17 5.53
C SER A 241 19.12 -6.41 6.20
N LEU A 242 18.99 -6.11 7.51
CA LEU A 242 17.75 -6.27 8.24
C LEU A 242 16.61 -5.42 7.65
N SER A 243 16.88 -4.16 7.28
CA SER A 243 15.86 -3.30 6.69
C SER A 243 15.34 -3.82 5.35
N MET A 244 16.23 -4.37 4.52
CA MET A 244 15.82 -4.98 3.25
C MET A 244 15.06 -6.30 3.45
N VAL A 245 15.43 -7.09 4.45
CA VAL A 245 14.66 -8.30 4.84
C VAL A 245 13.25 -7.91 5.29
N CYS A 246 13.11 -6.88 6.12
CA CYS A 246 11.83 -6.32 6.50
C CYS A 246 10.98 -5.90 5.28
N ASN A 247 11.59 -5.18 4.35
CA ASN A 247 10.92 -4.79 3.10
C ASN A 247 10.58 -6.01 2.22
N GLY A 248 11.42 -7.05 2.22
CA GLY A 248 11.16 -8.29 1.49
C GLY A 248 9.97 -9.06 2.03
N ILE A 249 9.82 -9.14 3.36
CA ILE A 249 8.64 -9.71 4.02
C ILE A 249 7.38 -8.94 3.58
N LEU A 250 7.42 -7.60 3.67
CA LEU A 250 6.29 -6.76 3.28
C LEU A 250 5.98 -6.87 1.79
N ALA A 251 7.00 -6.92 0.91
CA ALA A 251 6.79 -7.11 -0.52
C ALA A 251 6.14 -8.46 -0.85
N GLY A 252 6.50 -9.53 -0.12
CA GLY A 252 5.85 -10.83 -0.22
C GLY A 252 4.38 -10.78 0.20
N LEU A 253 4.08 -10.10 1.32
CA LEU A 253 2.73 -9.87 1.80
C LEU A 253 1.90 -9.07 0.77
N VAL A 254 2.43 -7.96 0.29
CA VAL A 254 1.78 -7.10 -0.71
C VAL A 254 1.52 -7.87 -2.01
N GLY A 255 2.50 -8.61 -2.51
CA GLY A 255 2.40 -9.31 -3.78
C GLY A 255 1.33 -10.42 -3.78
N ILE A 256 1.17 -11.13 -2.65
CA ILE A 256 0.18 -12.21 -2.55
C ILE A 256 -1.25 -11.71 -2.33
N THR A 257 -1.42 -10.48 -1.90
CA THR A 257 -2.69 -9.93 -1.40
C THR A 257 -3.82 -9.97 -2.45
N ALA A 258 -3.52 -9.85 -3.76
CA ALA A 258 -4.55 -9.93 -4.81
C ALA A 258 -5.06 -11.35 -5.06
N GLY A 259 -4.20 -12.36 -4.92
CA GLY A 259 -4.52 -13.74 -5.30
C GLY A 259 -4.39 -14.75 -4.17
N CYS A 260 -4.32 -14.29 -2.91
CA CYS A 260 -4.11 -15.17 -1.76
C CYS A 260 -5.21 -16.24 -1.59
N ASP A 261 -6.39 -15.97 -2.10
CA ASP A 261 -7.56 -16.85 -2.12
C ASP A 261 -7.53 -17.90 -3.23
N CYS A 262 -7.00 -17.55 -4.39
CA CYS A 262 -7.20 -18.28 -5.64
C CYS A 262 -5.92 -18.90 -6.25
N VAL A 263 -4.80 -18.93 -5.53
CA VAL A 263 -3.55 -19.53 -6.00
C VAL A 263 -3.13 -20.72 -5.13
N PRO A 264 -2.48 -21.76 -5.69
CA PRO A 264 -1.93 -22.84 -4.88
C PRO A 264 -0.74 -22.37 -4.02
N ILE A 265 -0.46 -23.06 -2.90
CA ILE A 265 0.58 -22.66 -1.93
C ILE A 265 1.96 -22.51 -2.58
N TRP A 266 2.33 -23.38 -3.52
CA TRP A 266 3.62 -23.25 -4.23
C TRP A 266 3.70 -21.98 -5.08
N ALA A 267 2.58 -21.55 -5.67
CA ALA A 267 2.51 -20.32 -6.44
C ALA A 267 2.59 -19.09 -5.52
N ALA A 268 2.00 -19.14 -4.32
CA ALA A 268 2.18 -18.10 -3.32
C ALA A 268 3.66 -17.90 -2.95
N ALA A 269 4.43 -19.00 -2.84
CA ALA A 269 5.89 -18.93 -2.65
C ALA A 269 6.59 -18.20 -3.81
N LEU A 270 6.22 -18.51 -5.06
CA LEU A 270 6.78 -17.84 -6.25
C LEU A 270 6.38 -16.37 -6.33
N ILE A 271 5.12 -16.04 -6.04
CA ILE A 271 4.65 -14.65 -5.99
C ILE A 271 5.46 -13.86 -4.96
N GLY A 272 5.64 -14.39 -3.75
CA GLY A 272 6.46 -13.76 -2.71
C GLY A 272 7.91 -13.57 -3.14
N ALA A 273 8.50 -14.57 -3.81
CA ALA A 273 9.86 -14.49 -4.33
C ALA A 273 10.01 -13.40 -5.39
N ILE A 274 9.12 -13.38 -6.38
CA ILE A 274 9.15 -12.42 -7.49
C ILE A 274 8.89 -11.00 -6.97
N ALA A 275 7.88 -10.81 -6.12
CA ALA A 275 7.55 -9.51 -5.54
C ALA A 275 8.73 -8.93 -4.75
N SER A 276 9.41 -9.75 -3.94
CA SER A 276 10.60 -9.34 -3.19
C SER A 276 11.79 -9.01 -4.10
N ALA A 277 12.03 -9.81 -5.14
CA ALA A 277 13.10 -9.55 -6.11
C ALA A 277 12.85 -8.23 -6.87
N VAL A 278 11.61 -7.99 -7.29
CA VAL A 278 11.18 -6.73 -7.93
C VAL A 278 11.37 -5.56 -6.97
N MET A 279 10.95 -5.69 -5.72
CA MET A 279 11.17 -4.66 -4.69
C MET A 279 12.66 -4.35 -4.53
N CYS A 280 13.52 -5.35 -4.38
CA CYS A 280 14.97 -5.15 -4.25
C CYS A 280 15.59 -4.42 -5.44
N PHE A 281 15.15 -4.76 -6.65
CA PHE A 281 15.57 -4.09 -7.88
C PHE A 281 15.14 -2.62 -7.87
N PHE A 282 13.86 -2.34 -7.58
CA PHE A 282 13.32 -0.99 -7.68
C PHE A 282 13.79 -0.06 -6.57
N VAL A 283 14.04 -0.54 -5.35
CA VAL A 283 14.71 0.26 -4.31
C VAL A 283 16.02 0.83 -4.82
N LYS A 284 16.86 0.00 -5.44
CA LYS A 284 18.12 0.43 -6.03
C LYS A 284 17.92 1.31 -7.27
N PHE A 285 16.99 0.96 -8.13
CA PHE A 285 16.72 1.68 -9.38
C PHE A 285 16.23 3.11 -9.13
N PHE A 286 15.25 3.29 -8.26
CA PHE A 286 14.76 4.63 -7.88
C PHE A 286 15.86 5.46 -7.23
N ASP A 287 16.62 4.88 -6.31
CA ASP A 287 17.64 5.61 -5.57
C ASP A 287 18.86 5.97 -6.43
N THR A 288 19.35 5.06 -7.28
CA THR A 288 20.64 5.25 -7.97
C THR A 288 20.53 5.64 -9.43
N ARG A 289 19.38 5.43 -10.08
CA ARG A 289 19.18 5.72 -11.50
C ARG A 289 18.24 6.90 -11.73
N LEU A 290 17.10 6.91 -11.01
CA LEU A 290 16.11 7.97 -11.14
C LEU A 290 16.30 9.09 -10.13
N HIS A 291 17.13 8.87 -9.09
CA HIS A 291 17.38 9.81 -8.01
C HIS A 291 16.07 10.30 -7.34
N ILE A 292 15.14 9.36 -7.16
CA ILE A 292 13.90 9.55 -6.42
C ILE A 292 14.13 9.05 -5.00
N ASP A 293 14.02 9.94 -4.03
CA ASP A 293 14.23 9.62 -2.61
C ASP A 293 12.93 9.09 -1.99
N ASP A 294 12.89 7.78 -1.83
CA ASP A 294 11.87 7.03 -1.11
C ASP A 294 12.46 6.51 0.22
N PRO A 295 12.28 7.23 1.34
CA PRO A 295 12.99 6.97 2.59
C PRO A 295 12.86 5.57 3.15
N VAL A 296 11.71 4.94 2.97
CA VAL A 296 11.39 3.61 3.55
C VAL A 296 11.18 2.53 2.49
N GLY A 297 11.25 2.89 1.21
CA GLY A 297 10.98 1.96 0.12
C GLY A 297 9.48 1.76 -0.16
N ALA A 298 8.63 2.71 0.22
CA ALA A 298 7.17 2.61 0.10
C ALA A 298 6.73 2.37 -1.36
N VAL A 299 7.34 3.07 -2.32
CA VAL A 299 7.05 2.90 -3.75
C VAL A 299 7.41 1.49 -4.22
N SER A 300 8.58 1.01 -3.83
CA SER A 300 9.07 -0.31 -4.25
C SER A 300 8.30 -1.46 -3.60
N VAL A 301 7.99 -1.33 -2.30
CA VAL A 301 7.27 -2.35 -1.52
C VAL A 301 5.80 -2.40 -1.89
N HIS A 302 5.13 -1.25 -2.01
CA HIS A 302 3.68 -1.23 -2.24
C HIS A 302 3.34 -1.05 -3.72
N GLY A 303 3.93 -0.05 -4.40
CA GLY A 303 3.67 0.20 -5.81
C GLY A 303 4.14 -0.94 -6.71
N MET A 304 5.43 -1.25 -6.67
CA MET A 304 6.00 -2.22 -7.61
C MET A 304 5.67 -3.67 -7.25
N ALA A 305 5.71 -4.05 -5.95
CA ALA A 305 5.32 -5.40 -5.56
C ALA A 305 3.81 -5.64 -5.69
N GLY A 306 2.96 -4.62 -5.43
CA GLY A 306 1.52 -4.68 -5.68
C GLY A 306 1.22 -4.86 -7.17
N PHE A 307 1.88 -4.05 -8.01
CA PHE A 307 1.73 -4.12 -9.47
C PHE A 307 2.03 -5.53 -10.01
N VAL A 308 3.19 -6.08 -9.65
CA VAL A 308 3.56 -7.41 -10.14
C VAL A 308 2.70 -8.51 -9.53
N GLY A 309 2.35 -8.40 -8.23
CA GLY A 309 1.50 -9.38 -7.55
C GLY A 309 0.12 -9.50 -8.16
N THR A 310 -0.51 -8.37 -8.51
CA THR A 310 -1.80 -8.34 -9.21
C THR A 310 -1.74 -9.04 -10.56
N ILE A 311 -0.68 -8.82 -11.35
CA ILE A 311 -0.51 -9.50 -12.65
C ILE A 311 -0.28 -11.00 -12.44
N LEU A 312 0.53 -11.39 -11.44
CA LEU A 312 0.82 -12.79 -11.15
C LEU A 312 -0.40 -13.57 -10.66
N THR A 313 -1.42 -12.90 -10.12
CA THR A 313 -2.72 -13.52 -9.84
C THR A 313 -3.32 -14.10 -11.12
N GLY A 314 -3.32 -13.37 -12.24
CA GLY A 314 -3.79 -13.89 -13.52
C GLY A 314 -2.92 -15.01 -14.13
N VAL A 315 -1.65 -15.14 -13.66
CA VAL A 315 -0.74 -16.21 -14.12
C VAL A 315 -0.95 -17.50 -13.33
N PHE A 316 -1.18 -17.40 -12.01
CA PHE A 316 -1.11 -18.52 -11.08
C PHE A 316 -2.46 -18.92 -10.46
N ALA A 317 -3.52 -18.14 -10.69
CA ALA A 317 -4.85 -18.51 -10.22
C ALA A 317 -5.26 -19.89 -10.75
N TYR A 318 -6.05 -20.61 -9.97
CA TYR A 318 -6.66 -21.85 -10.44
C TYR A 318 -7.46 -21.59 -11.73
N SER A 319 -7.40 -22.52 -12.68
CA SER A 319 -8.05 -22.37 -13.99
C SER A 319 -9.55 -22.14 -13.89
N GLU A 320 -10.16 -22.68 -12.87
CA GLU A 320 -11.59 -22.61 -12.58
C GLU A 320 -12.04 -21.20 -12.23
N CYS A 321 -11.14 -20.36 -11.70
CA CYS A 321 -11.43 -18.95 -11.38
C CYS A 321 -11.64 -18.08 -12.63
N GLY A 322 -11.11 -18.49 -13.78
CA GLY A 322 -11.26 -17.75 -15.04
C GLY A 322 -10.53 -16.41 -15.11
N TYR A 323 -9.65 -16.10 -14.16
CA TYR A 323 -8.89 -14.84 -14.17
C TYR A 323 -7.82 -14.83 -15.25
N SER A 324 -7.73 -13.76 -16.01
CA SER A 324 -6.77 -13.63 -17.10
C SER A 324 -5.67 -12.61 -16.82
N VAL A 325 -4.46 -12.87 -17.29
CA VAL A 325 -3.34 -11.94 -17.21
C VAL A 325 -3.69 -10.58 -17.84
N LEU A 326 -4.43 -10.59 -18.95
CA LEU A 326 -4.81 -9.36 -19.64
C LEU A 326 -5.75 -8.50 -18.79
N THR A 327 -6.76 -9.10 -18.17
CA THR A 327 -7.70 -8.40 -17.30
C THR A 327 -6.99 -7.84 -16.07
N GLN A 328 -6.10 -8.61 -15.45
CA GLN A 328 -5.28 -8.16 -14.32
C GLN A 328 -4.36 -7.00 -14.71
N LEU A 329 -3.75 -7.07 -15.90
CA LEU A 329 -2.91 -5.99 -16.40
C LEU A 329 -3.72 -4.70 -16.67
N ILE A 330 -4.90 -4.82 -17.28
CA ILE A 330 -5.79 -3.66 -17.53
C ILE A 330 -6.19 -3.02 -16.19
N GLY A 331 -6.64 -3.80 -15.22
CA GLY A 331 -7.04 -3.29 -13.90
C GLY A 331 -5.88 -2.62 -13.18
N GLU A 332 -4.74 -3.28 -13.12
CA GLU A 332 -3.56 -2.76 -12.44
C GLU A 332 -3.04 -1.46 -13.08
N VAL A 333 -2.89 -1.42 -14.41
CA VAL A 333 -2.45 -0.20 -15.13
C VAL A 333 -3.44 0.95 -14.94
N THR A 334 -4.73 0.65 -14.91
CA THR A 334 -5.77 1.65 -14.68
C THR A 334 -5.67 2.24 -13.26
N ILE A 335 -5.58 1.39 -12.24
CA ILE A 335 -5.47 1.83 -10.83
C ILE A 335 -4.16 2.60 -10.61
N ALA A 336 -3.05 2.09 -11.11
CA ALA A 336 -1.75 2.74 -11.02
C ALA A 336 -1.74 4.11 -11.73
N GLY A 337 -2.28 4.15 -12.95
CA GLY A 337 -2.38 5.39 -13.76
C GLY A 337 -3.28 6.44 -13.11
N TRP A 338 -4.45 6.05 -12.61
CA TRP A 338 -5.34 6.92 -11.85
C TRP A 338 -4.66 7.48 -10.60
N SER A 339 -4.08 6.60 -9.81
CA SER A 339 -3.44 6.94 -8.54
C SER A 339 -2.25 7.88 -8.72
N PHE A 340 -1.37 7.58 -9.67
CA PHE A 340 -0.25 8.44 -10.02
C PHE A 340 -0.72 9.79 -10.58
N GLY A 341 -1.65 9.79 -11.54
CA GLY A 341 -2.15 11.00 -12.19
C GLY A 341 -2.86 11.94 -11.22
N CYS A 342 -3.80 11.41 -10.43
CA CYS A 342 -4.50 12.20 -9.41
C CYS A 342 -3.55 12.66 -8.30
N GLY A 343 -2.62 11.81 -7.87
CA GLY A 343 -1.57 12.15 -6.91
C GLY A 343 -0.68 13.29 -7.43
N LEU A 344 -0.24 13.21 -8.68
CA LEU A 344 0.59 14.24 -9.29
C LEU A 344 -0.12 15.59 -9.35
N ILE A 345 -1.36 15.62 -9.81
CA ILE A 345 -2.18 16.83 -9.85
C ILE A 345 -2.35 17.41 -8.44
N MET A 346 -2.74 16.58 -7.48
CA MET A 346 -2.92 16.97 -6.08
C MET A 346 -1.66 17.60 -5.49
N PHE A 347 -0.50 16.94 -5.62
CA PHE A 347 0.75 17.45 -5.05
C PHE A 347 1.26 18.71 -5.76
N LEU A 348 1.07 18.83 -7.08
CA LEU A 348 1.40 20.05 -7.80
C LEU A 348 0.53 21.24 -7.36
N LEU A 349 -0.78 21.01 -7.14
CA LEU A 349 -1.69 22.03 -6.63
C LEU A 349 -1.29 22.46 -5.20
N ILE A 350 -1.07 21.50 -4.29
CA ILE A 350 -0.62 21.79 -2.92
C ILE A 350 0.69 22.59 -2.95
N LYS A 351 1.68 22.16 -3.75
CA LYS A 351 2.96 22.84 -3.88
C LYS A 351 2.81 24.28 -4.36
N LYS A 352 1.91 24.51 -5.32
CA LYS A 352 1.67 25.85 -5.89
C LYS A 352 0.95 26.80 -4.93
N ILE A 353 -0.02 26.28 -4.17
CA ILE A 353 -0.93 27.11 -3.34
C ILE A 353 -0.31 27.38 -1.96
N HIS A 354 0.21 26.36 -1.29
CA HIS A 354 0.65 26.45 0.11
C HIS A 354 2.12 26.07 0.32
N GLY A 355 2.79 25.53 -0.71
CA GLY A 355 4.09 24.92 -0.54
C GLY A 355 3.99 23.57 0.19
N LEU A 356 4.62 22.54 -0.36
CA LEU A 356 4.53 21.15 0.15
C LEU A 356 5.62 20.84 1.17
N ARG A 357 6.83 21.43 1.00
CA ARG A 357 8.04 21.13 1.77
C ARG A 357 8.25 22.16 2.87
N VAL A 358 8.79 21.71 3.99
CA VAL A 358 9.30 22.61 5.06
C VAL A 358 10.56 23.35 4.62
N ASP A 359 10.93 24.43 5.31
CA ASP A 359 12.18 25.15 5.07
C ASP A 359 13.39 24.26 5.39
N SER A 360 14.51 24.49 4.68
CA SER A 360 15.73 23.69 4.85
C SER A 360 16.22 23.63 6.29
N ARG A 361 16.12 24.72 7.03
CA ARG A 361 16.47 24.78 8.45
C ARG A 361 15.62 23.82 9.30
N ILE A 362 14.30 23.78 9.07
CA ILE A 362 13.37 22.87 9.77
C ILE A 362 13.69 21.41 9.44
N GLU A 363 14.01 21.12 8.18
CA GLU A 363 14.42 19.78 7.77
C GLU A 363 15.74 19.34 8.43
N GLU A 364 16.70 20.26 8.58
CA GLU A 364 17.98 19.98 9.26
C GLU A 364 17.82 19.80 10.76
N GLU A 365 17.07 20.66 11.42
CA GLU A 365 16.88 20.64 12.87
C GLU A 365 15.85 19.61 13.33
N GLY A 366 14.85 19.29 12.48
CA GLY A 366 13.81 18.29 12.72
C GLY A 366 12.41 18.87 12.88
N LEU A 367 11.41 18.10 12.42
CA LEU A 367 10.02 18.53 12.37
C LEU A 367 9.32 18.47 13.73
N ASP A 368 9.80 17.65 14.66
CA ASP A 368 9.14 17.45 15.96
C ASP A 368 8.97 18.76 16.72
N VAL A 369 10.05 19.53 16.83
CA VAL A 369 10.06 20.81 17.56
C VAL A 369 9.27 21.89 16.81
N TYR A 370 9.45 21.98 15.49
CA TYR A 370 8.85 23.08 14.71
C TYR A 370 7.38 22.86 14.37
N GLU A 371 6.98 21.63 14.05
CA GLU A 371 5.60 21.34 13.65
C GLU A 371 4.71 20.99 14.86
N HIS A 372 5.28 20.52 15.98
CA HIS A 372 4.54 20.02 17.14
C HIS A 372 4.94 20.65 18.49
N GLY A 373 6.10 21.32 18.59
CA GLY A 373 6.60 21.86 19.85
C GLY A 373 7.02 20.78 20.86
N GLU A 374 7.30 19.57 20.40
CA GLU A 374 7.57 18.40 21.23
C GLU A 374 8.89 17.73 20.82
N SER A 375 9.41 16.87 21.69
CA SER A 375 10.50 15.93 21.42
C SER A 375 10.06 14.54 21.84
N ALA A 376 10.21 13.55 20.97
CA ALA A 376 9.88 12.16 21.30
C ALA A 376 10.95 11.49 22.18
N TYR A 377 12.13 12.09 22.30
CA TYR A 377 13.25 11.60 23.11
C TYR A 377 13.85 12.74 23.91
N ASN A 378 14.00 12.52 25.20
CA ASN A 378 14.62 13.46 26.15
C ASN A 378 16.14 13.29 26.18
#